data_2aa9a9e8d852b6541d5438ae58e5b543
#
_entry.id   2aa9a9e8d852b6541d5438ae58e5b543
#
_cell.length_a   1.000
_cell.length_b   1.000
_cell.length_c   1.000
_cell.angle_alpha   90.00
_cell.angle_beta   90.00
_cell.angle_gamma   90.00
#
_symmetry.space_group_name_H-M   'P 1'
#
loop_
_entity.id
_entity.type
_entity.pdbx_description
1 polymer ?
#
loop_
_entity_poly.entity_id
_entity_poly.type
_entity_poly.pdbx_seq_one_letter_code
_entity_poly.pdbx_strand_id
1 'polypeptide(L)'
;MVINGLIKQRTVHTGVALGFVGLIKPFFFVLLLLVAIRKMWKSLGITVAVPIVFNILGYILVKDADVYRTTLVPYIRTPRDYANASIVGVGLGQHWPGSVVFFLRALVVVAALLAVFLAWIYYAEKPQIFMPTTSTALLLAAVLAGSLGQQYYTLFFVPVLATLKHWSWADGAVLGAAFAAILPINPFISSPNHVVGVILLSWTMLGWIVLLIGTVLIGGKNCCTTADRQGRPGAARHG
;
A
#
# COMPACT_ATOMS: atom_id res chain seq x y z
N MET A 1 5.86 1.02 13.90
CA MET A 1 6.55 -0.13 14.52
C MET A 1 7.10 -1.10 13.47
N VAL A 2 6.29 -1.69 12.60
CA VAL A 2 6.71 -2.63 11.53
C VAL A 2 7.81 -2.03 10.63
N ILE A 3 7.58 -0.87 10.01
CA ILE A 3 8.55 -0.23 9.09
C ILE A 3 9.88 0.06 9.78
N ASN A 4 9.87 0.57 11.01
CA ASN A 4 11.10 0.80 11.77
C ASN A 4 11.84 -0.51 12.11
N GLY A 5 11.09 -1.58 12.36
CA GLY A 5 11.65 -2.93 12.52
C GLY A 5 12.31 -3.45 11.25
N LEU A 6 11.69 -3.23 10.09
CA LEU A 6 12.24 -3.57 8.77
C LEU A 6 13.51 -2.76 8.46
N ILE A 7 13.51 -1.45 8.75
CA ILE A 7 14.70 -0.59 8.57
C ILE A 7 15.85 -1.05 9.43
N LYS A 8 15.60 -1.31 10.73
CA LYS A 8 16.63 -1.70 11.72
C LYS A 8 16.89 -3.21 11.76
N GLN A 9 16.28 -4.00 10.91
CA GLN A 9 16.37 -5.47 10.85
C GLN A 9 16.11 -6.16 12.21
N ARG A 10 15.19 -5.62 13.01
CA ARG A 10 14.82 -6.19 14.31
C ARG A 10 13.87 -7.37 14.11
N THR A 11 14.44 -8.56 13.92
CA THR A 11 13.75 -9.77 13.46
C THR A 11 12.51 -10.12 14.29
N VAL A 12 12.64 -10.27 15.60
CA VAL A 12 11.53 -10.68 16.47
C VAL A 12 10.44 -9.60 16.52
N HIS A 13 10.83 -8.34 16.76
CA HIS A 13 9.88 -7.23 16.83
C HIS A 13 9.10 -7.05 15.54
N THR A 14 9.76 -7.18 14.38
CA THR A 14 9.10 -7.08 13.07
C THR A 14 8.11 -8.22 12.89
N GLY A 15 8.51 -9.46 13.19
CA GLY A 15 7.66 -10.63 13.05
C GLY A 15 6.42 -10.57 13.92
N VAL A 16 6.60 -10.26 15.23
CA VAL A 16 5.49 -10.13 16.18
C VAL A 16 4.56 -8.98 15.79
N ALA A 17 5.12 -7.78 15.52
CA ALA A 17 4.31 -6.63 15.14
C ALA A 17 3.52 -6.86 13.86
N LEU A 18 4.14 -7.44 12.82
CA LEU A 18 3.47 -7.73 11.56
C LEU A 18 2.44 -8.86 11.73
N GLY A 19 2.72 -9.87 12.56
CA GLY A 19 1.80 -10.95 12.87
C GLY A 19 0.52 -10.43 13.54
N PHE A 20 0.64 -9.57 14.56
CA PHE A 20 -0.53 -8.95 15.20
C PHE A 20 -1.30 -8.01 14.28
N VAL A 21 -0.60 -7.17 13.52
CA VAL A 21 -1.26 -6.27 12.56
C VAL A 21 -1.97 -7.08 11.47
N GLY A 22 -1.35 -8.16 10.99
CA GLY A 22 -1.95 -9.07 10.02
C GLY A 22 -3.13 -9.86 10.56
N LEU A 23 -3.12 -10.22 11.85
CA LEU A 23 -4.26 -10.84 12.53
C LEU A 23 -5.49 -9.92 12.54
N ILE A 24 -5.30 -8.62 12.80
CA ILE A 24 -6.38 -7.62 12.83
C ILE A 24 -6.80 -7.21 11.42
N LYS A 25 -5.84 -7.05 10.52
CA LYS A 25 -6.03 -6.56 9.14
C LYS A 25 -5.20 -7.41 8.17
N PRO A 26 -5.76 -8.47 7.59
CA PRO A 26 -5.02 -9.44 6.77
C PRO A 26 -4.29 -8.85 5.56
N PHE A 27 -4.73 -7.72 5.03
CA PHE A 27 -4.05 -7.07 3.89
C PHE A 27 -2.60 -6.63 4.23
N PHE A 28 -2.24 -6.48 5.50
CA PHE A 28 -0.85 -6.21 5.90
C PHE A 28 0.11 -7.37 5.59
N PHE A 29 -0.40 -8.59 5.36
CA PHE A 29 0.45 -9.70 4.95
C PHE A 29 1.16 -9.48 3.61
N VAL A 30 0.72 -8.52 2.80
CA VAL A 30 1.46 -8.10 1.60
C VAL A 30 2.88 -7.63 1.94
N LEU A 31 3.12 -7.12 3.15
CA LEU A 31 4.44 -6.70 3.63
C LEU A 31 5.40 -7.88 3.89
N LEU A 32 4.91 -9.13 3.90
CA LEU A 32 5.76 -10.32 3.93
C LEU A 32 6.73 -10.37 2.74
N LEU A 33 6.35 -9.77 1.61
CA LEU A 33 7.24 -9.60 0.46
C LEU A 33 8.52 -8.83 0.85
N LEU A 34 8.38 -7.76 1.65
CA LEU A 34 9.54 -6.97 2.11
C LEU A 34 10.39 -7.74 3.13
N VAL A 35 9.73 -8.52 4.00
CA VAL A 35 10.43 -9.41 4.94
C VAL A 35 11.25 -10.45 4.18
N ALA A 36 10.71 -11.02 3.10
CA ALA A 36 11.40 -11.97 2.23
C ALA A 36 12.55 -11.31 1.45
N ILE A 37 12.35 -10.15 0.84
CA ILE A 37 13.39 -9.38 0.13
C ILE A 37 14.57 -9.06 1.08
N ARG A 38 14.28 -8.75 2.35
CA ARG A 38 15.28 -8.49 3.38
C ARG A 38 15.88 -9.77 3.98
N LYS A 39 15.51 -10.97 3.48
CA LYS A 39 15.95 -12.28 3.96
C LYS A 39 15.75 -12.49 5.47
N MET A 40 14.73 -11.86 6.05
CA MET A 40 14.41 -11.95 7.48
C MET A 40 13.54 -13.17 7.77
N TRP A 41 14.03 -14.39 7.45
CA TRP A 41 13.27 -15.65 7.51
C TRP A 41 12.66 -15.94 8.89
N LYS A 42 13.36 -15.61 9.98
CA LYS A 42 12.82 -15.73 11.33
C LYS A 42 11.62 -14.81 11.56
N SER A 43 11.66 -13.57 11.04
CA SER A 43 10.49 -12.67 11.10
C SER A 43 9.32 -13.24 10.33
N LEU A 44 9.56 -13.82 9.16
CA LEU A 44 8.52 -14.44 8.33
C LEU A 44 7.83 -15.58 9.10
N GLY A 45 8.61 -16.49 9.70
CA GLY A 45 8.06 -17.58 10.52
C GLY A 45 7.23 -17.06 11.69
N ILE A 46 7.71 -16.05 12.42
CA ILE A 46 6.98 -15.45 13.55
C ILE A 46 5.70 -14.77 13.05
N THR A 47 5.75 -14.02 11.94
CA THR A 47 4.58 -13.37 11.37
C THR A 47 3.46 -14.34 11.03
N VAL A 48 3.80 -15.52 10.53
CA VAL A 48 2.83 -16.57 10.20
C VAL A 48 2.36 -17.31 11.46
N ALA A 49 3.28 -17.57 12.40
CA ALA A 49 2.94 -18.29 13.63
C ALA A 49 1.97 -17.52 14.53
N VAL A 50 2.11 -16.19 14.66
CA VAL A 50 1.25 -15.37 15.52
C VAL A 50 -0.23 -15.55 15.17
N PRO A 51 -0.71 -15.29 13.95
CA PRO A 51 -2.14 -15.46 13.64
C PRO A 51 -2.60 -16.92 13.74
N ILE A 52 -1.76 -17.90 13.42
CA ILE A 52 -2.10 -19.32 13.58
C ILE A 52 -2.37 -19.62 15.03
N VAL A 53 -1.44 -19.27 15.94
CA VAL A 53 -1.60 -19.53 17.37
C VAL A 53 -2.85 -18.84 17.91
N PHE A 54 -3.05 -17.55 17.61
CA PHE A 54 -4.21 -16.81 18.11
C PHE A 54 -5.55 -17.30 17.52
N ASN A 55 -5.58 -17.77 16.27
CA ASN A 55 -6.78 -18.37 15.71
C ASN A 55 -7.09 -19.74 16.35
N ILE A 56 -6.07 -20.58 16.61
CA ILE A 56 -6.25 -21.85 17.32
C ILE A 56 -6.76 -21.60 18.74
N LEU A 57 -6.13 -20.68 19.48
CA LEU A 57 -6.57 -20.33 20.82
C LEU A 57 -7.99 -19.76 20.81
N GLY A 58 -8.30 -18.87 19.87
CA GLY A 58 -9.64 -18.33 19.70
C GLY A 58 -10.67 -19.43 19.43
N TYR A 59 -10.36 -20.39 18.56
CA TYR A 59 -11.24 -21.50 18.27
C TYR A 59 -11.51 -22.41 19.47
N ILE A 60 -10.51 -22.62 20.32
CA ILE A 60 -10.63 -23.47 21.54
C ILE A 60 -11.38 -22.72 22.65
N LEU A 61 -11.15 -21.41 22.80
CA LEU A 61 -11.63 -20.62 23.95
C LEU A 61 -13.00 -19.97 23.71
N VAL A 62 -13.36 -19.73 22.47
CA VAL A 62 -14.62 -19.04 22.14
C VAL A 62 -15.75 -20.03 21.96
N LYS A 63 -16.82 -19.82 22.70
CA LYS A 63 -18.07 -20.57 22.51
C LYS A 63 -18.65 -20.21 21.13
N ASP A 64 -19.17 -21.22 20.43
CA ASP A 64 -19.78 -21.06 19.10
C ASP A 64 -18.81 -20.51 18.03
N ALA A 65 -17.54 -20.91 18.07
CA ALA A 65 -16.48 -20.50 17.12
C ALA A 65 -16.87 -20.73 15.64
N ASP A 66 -17.76 -21.69 15.35
CA ASP A 66 -18.27 -21.97 14.01
C ASP A 66 -19.09 -20.79 13.43
N VAL A 67 -19.74 -19.98 14.24
CA VAL A 67 -20.46 -18.79 13.80
C VAL A 67 -19.50 -17.78 13.12
N TYR A 68 -18.25 -17.72 13.57
CA TYR A 68 -17.24 -16.92 12.91
C TYR A 68 -17.02 -17.37 11.45
N ARG A 69 -16.92 -18.67 11.20
CA ARG A 69 -16.68 -19.22 9.86
C ARG A 69 -17.90 -19.13 8.95
N THR A 70 -19.09 -19.40 9.51
CA THR A 70 -20.31 -19.49 8.72
C THR A 70 -20.97 -18.13 8.46
N THR A 71 -20.76 -17.15 9.35
CA THR A 71 -21.41 -15.84 9.26
C THR A 71 -20.42 -14.73 8.97
N LEU A 72 -19.37 -14.57 9.80
CA LEU A 72 -18.50 -13.41 9.70
C LEU A 72 -17.56 -13.49 8.50
N VAL A 73 -17.01 -14.66 8.19
CA VAL A 73 -16.09 -14.81 7.04
C VAL A 73 -16.77 -14.52 5.70
N PRO A 74 -17.97 -15.05 5.39
CA PRO A 74 -18.73 -14.67 4.19
C PRO A 74 -19.05 -13.18 4.16
N TYR A 75 -19.50 -12.60 5.27
CA TYR A 75 -19.80 -11.16 5.36
C TYR A 75 -18.58 -10.27 5.04
N ILE A 76 -17.40 -10.59 5.57
CA ILE A 76 -16.16 -9.83 5.31
C ILE A 76 -15.72 -9.97 3.85
N ARG A 77 -15.96 -11.12 3.23
CA ARG A 77 -15.60 -11.40 1.84
C ARG A 77 -16.51 -10.71 0.82
N THR A 78 -17.73 -10.36 1.22
CA THR A 78 -18.67 -9.68 0.32
C THR A 78 -18.28 -8.21 0.17
N PRO A 79 -17.91 -7.76 -1.04
CA PRO A 79 -17.60 -6.36 -1.28
C PRO A 79 -18.85 -5.50 -1.06
N ARG A 80 -18.64 -4.29 -0.54
CA ARG A 80 -19.71 -3.31 -0.34
C ARG A 80 -19.62 -2.25 -1.42
N ASP A 81 -20.76 -1.74 -1.85
CA ASP A 81 -20.92 -0.65 -2.81
C ASP A 81 -20.93 0.74 -2.17
N TYR A 82 -20.89 0.81 -0.83
CA TYR A 82 -20.89 2.04 -0.05
C TYR A 82 -19.68 2.12 0.89
N ALA A 83 -19.21 3.34 1.14
CA ALA A 83 -18.06 3.63 2.02
C ALA A 83 -16.82 2.75 1.71
N ASN A 84 -16.63 2.42 0.43
CA ASN A 84 -15.60 1.50 -0.05
C ASN A 84 -14.87 2.11 -1.25
N ALA A 85 -13.69 2.64 -1.00
CA ALA A 85 -12.83 3.26 -2.01
C ALA A 85 -11.93 2.24 -2.75
N SER A 86 -12.15 0.93 -2.58
CA SER A 86 -11.48 -0.07 -3.42
C SER A 86 -12.06 -0.05 -4.84
N ILE A 87 -11.28 -0.56 -5.81
CA ILE A 87 -11.73 -0.67 -7.21
C ILE A 87 -13.02 -1.50 -7.31
N VAL A 88 -13.14 -2.55 -6.48
CA VAL A 88 -14.35 -3.38 -6.45
C VAL A 88 -15.54 -2.59 -5.89
N GLY A 89 -15.35 -1.85 -4.79
CA GLY A 89 -16.41 -1.06 -4.16
C GLY A 89 -16.93 0.04 -5.09
N VAL A 90 -16.02 0.81 -5.68
CA VAL A 90 -16.38 1.85 -6.66
C VAL A 90 -17.02 1.24 -7.91
N GLY A 91 -16.46 0.12 -8.39
CA GLY A 91 -17.00 -0.59 -9.56
C GLY A 91 -18.42 -1.10 -9.34
N LEU A 92 -18.75 -1.62 -8.15
CA LEU A 92 -20.10 -2.02 -7.78
C LEU A 92 -21.05 -0.82 -7.73
N GLY A 93 -20.65 0.27 -7.05
CA GLY A 93 -21.46 1.49 -6.96
C GLY A 93 -21.68 2.19 -8.30
N GLN A 94 -20.79 1.99 -9.28
CA GLN A 94 -20.85 2.58 -10.62
C GLN A 94 -21.30 1.57 -11.69
N HIS A 95 -21.68 0.35 -11.30
CA HIS A 95 -22.10 -0.72 -12.20
C HIS A 95 -21.07 -1.05 -13.31
N TRP A 96 -19.78 -1.03 -12.98
CA TRP A 96 -18.73 -1.37 -13.93
C TRP A 96 -18.78 -2.84 -14.34
N PRO A 97 -18.51 -3.18 -15.61
CA PRO A 97 -18.33 -4.57 -16.02
C PRO A 97 -17.22 -5.26 -15.20
N GLY A 98 -17.43 -6.53 -14.84
CA GLY A 98 -16.46 -7.29 -14.05
C GLY A 98 -15.07 -7.39 -14.69
N SER A 99 -15.00 -7.37 -16.03
CA SER A 99 -13.75 -7.32 -16.80
C SER A 99 -12.95 -6.02 -16.55
N VAL A 100 -13.64 -4.88 -16.45
CA VAL A 100 -13.01 -3.58 -16.14
C VAL A 100 -12.46 -3.60 -14.72
N VAL A 101 -13.24 -4.08 -13.75
CA VAL A 101 -12.81 -4.23 -12.35
C VAL A 101 -11.58 -5.13 -12.26
N PHE A 102 -11.60 -6.28 -12.95
CA PHE A 102 -10.47 -7.22 -12.98
C PHE A 102 -9.22 -6.57 -13.57
N PHE A 103 -9.34 -5.91 -14.72
CA PHE A 103 -8.22 -5.24 -15.39
C PHE A 103 -7.60 -4.15 -14.53
N LEU A 104 -8.42 -3.28 -13.91
CA LEU A 104 -7.93 -2.22 -13.04
C LEU A 104 -7.21 -2.78 -11.79
N ARG A 105 -7.72 -3.86 -11.21
CA ARG A 105 -7.07 -4.55 -10.08
C ARG A 105 -5.71 -5.10 -10.50
N ALA A 106 -5.63 -5.75 -11.66
CA ALA A 106 -4.38 -6.27 -12.19
C ALA A 106 -3.36 -5.13 -12.44
N LEU A 107 -3.81 -4.03 -13.04
CA LEU A 107 -2.98 -2.86 -13.31
C LEU A 107 -2.38 -2.27 -12.03
N VAL A 108 -3.18 -2.13 -10.97
CA VAL A 108 -2.72 -1.61 -9.67
C VAL A 108 -1.68 -2.55 -9.03
N VAL A 109 -1.88 -3.85 -9.11
CA VAL A 109 -0.90 -4.83 -8.61
C VAL A 109 0.41 -4.74 -9.40
N VAL A 110 0.34 -4.67 -10.72
CA VAL A 110 1.53 -4.50 -11.58
C VAL A 110 2.25 -3.20 -11.27
N ALA A 111 1.52 -2.09 -11.11
CA ALA A 111 2.11 -0.80 -10.75
C ALA A 111 2.83 -0.85 -9.38
N ALA A 112 2.27 -1.53 -8.40
CA ALA A 112 2.92 -1.68 -7.09
C ALA A 112 4.18 -2.56 -7.16
N LEU A 113 4.13 -3.66 -7.91
CA LEU A 113 5.30 -4.50 -8.13
C LEU A 113 6.39 -3.76 -8.88
N LEU A 114 6.02 -2.94 -9.87
CA LEU A 114 6.96 -2.05 -10.57
C LEU A 114 7.57 -1.02 -9.61
N ALA A 115 6.78 -0.40 -8.72
CA ALA A 115 7.30 0.51 -7.70
C ALA A 115 8.30 -0.18 -6.77
N VAL A 116 8.01 -1.41 -6.32
CA VAL A 116 8.93 -2.21 -5.50
C VAL A 116 10.20 -2.54 -6.26
N PHE A 117 10.09 -2.96 -7.52
CA PHE A 117 11.23 -3.31 -8.36
C PHE A 117 12.15 -2.11 -8.62
N LEU A 118 11.58 -0.97 -9.02
CA LEU A 118 12.34 0.26 -9.22
C LEU A 118 12.99 0.73 -7.92
N ALA A 119 12.25 0.74 -6.82
CA ALA A 119 12.81 1.10 -5.52
C ALA A 119 13.93 0.13 -5.09
N TRP A 120 13.84 -1.14 -5.43
CA TRP A 120 14.88 -2.12 -5.15
C TRP A 120 16.16 -1.82 -5.94
N ILE A 121 16.05 -1.51 -7.22
CA ILE A 121 17.22 -1.16 -8.07
C ILE A 121 17.93 0.10 -7.53
N TYR A 122 17.18 1.13 -7.16
CA TYR A 122 17.76 2.45 -6.89
C TYR A 122 17.98 2.76 -5.40
N TYR A 123 17.25 2.07 -4.50
CA TYR A 123 17.24 2.41 -3.06
C TYR A 123 17.44 1.21 -2.13
N ALA A 124 17.82 0.02 -2.62
CA ALA A 124 18.01 -1.15 -1.77
C ALA A 124 18.99 -0.90 -0.61
N GLU A 125 20.04 -0.10 -0.85
CA GLU A 125 21.03 0.29 0.14
C GLU A 125 20.59 1.46 1.05
N LYS A 126 19.45 2.10 0.74
CA LYS A 126 18.88 3.21 1.50
C LYS A 126 17.56 2.80 2.16
N PRO A 127 17.61 1.96 3.21
CA PRO A 127 16.39 1.36 3.78
C PRO A 127 15.38 2.40 4.31
N GLN A 128 15.84 3.60 4.65
CA GLN A 128 15.01 4.71 5.10
C GLN A 128 14.10 5.27 3.99
N ILE A 129 14.46 5.09 2.72
CA ILE A 129 13.64 5.47 1.56
C ILE A 129 12.92 4.23 1.04
N PHE A 130 13.67 3.13 0.87
CA PHE A 130 13.16 1.88 0.32
C PHE A 130 11.95 1.35 1.09
N MET A 131 12.06 1.19 2.41
CA MET A 131 11.01 0.56 3.21
C MET A 131 9.70 1.36 3.23
N PRO A 132 9.68 2.67 3.51
CA PRO A 132 8.42 3.43 3.48
C PRO A 132 7.78 3.45 2.09
N THR A 133 8.56 3.68 1.02
CA THR A 133 8.04 3.76 -0.35
C THR A 133 7.42 2.43 -0.79
N THR A 134 8.15 1.32 -0.63
CA THR A 134 7.67 0.00 -1.03
C THR A 134 6.52 -0.49 -0.16
N SER A 135 6.56 -0.23 1.16
CA SER A 135 5.43 -0.55 2.05
C SER A 135 4.17 0.17 1.61
N THR A 136 4.28 1.46 1.28
CA THR A 136 3.14 2.27 0.83
C THR A 136 2.58 1.73 -0.49
N ALA A 137 3.43 1.45 -1.48
CA ALA A 137 3.00 0.89 -2.76
C ALA A 137 2.25 -0.45 -2.59
N LEU A 138 2.80 -1.36 -1.78
CA LEU A 138 2.18 -2.66 -1.52
C LEU A 138 0.85 -2.55 -0.77
N LEU A 139 0.77 -1.69 0.24
CA LEU A 139 -0.46 -1.48 1.00
C LEU A 139 -1.53 -0.80 0.14
N LEU A 140 -1.16 0.16 -0.71
CA LEU A 140 -2.07 0.77 -1.69
C LEU A 140 -2.65 -0.28 -2.63
N ALA A 141 -1.80 -1.15 -3.19
CA ALA A 141 -2.27 -2.23 -4.04
C ALA A 141 -3.21 -3.19 -3.30
N ALA A 142 -2.87 -3.57 -2.06
CA ALA A 142 -3.70 -4.47 -1.27
C ALA A 142 -5.08 -3.88 -0.94
N VAL A 143 -5.15 -2.58 -0.68
CA VAL A 143 -6.42 -1.88 -0.39
C VAL A 143 -7.21 -1.61 -1.67
N LEU A 144 -6.57 -1.14 -2.75
CA LEU A 144 -7.22 -0.85 -4.03
C LEU A 144 -7.72 -2.13 -4.71
N ALA A 145 -6.91 -3.19 -4.73
CA ALA A 145 -7.29 -4.47 -5.35
C ALA A 145 -8.09 -5.38 -4.41
N GLY A 146 -8.21 -5.03 -3.12
CA GLY A 146 -8.98 -5.78 -2.13
C GLY A 146 -10.49 -5.65 -2.28
N SER A 147 -11.24 -6.31 -1.40
CA SER A 147 -12.71 -6.24 -1.34
C SER A 147 -13.21 -5.02 -0.58
N LEU A 148 -12.38 -4.42 0.28
CA LEU A 148 -12.76 -3.32 1.16
C LEU A 148 -11.64 -2.28 1.27
N GLY A 149 -11.92 -1.05 0.86
CA GLY A 149 -11.05 0.12 0.98
C GLY A 149 -11.70 1.22 1.80
N GLN A 150 -11.46 1.27 3.10
CA GLN A 150 -12.02 2.30 3.97
C GLN A 150 -11.13 3.55 4.00
N GLN A 151 -11.72 4.73 4.01
CA GLN A 151 -11.00 6.00 3.92
C GLN A 151 -9.89 6.15 5.00
N TYR A 152 -10.12 5.67 6.22
CA TYR A 152 -9.11 5.75 7.28
C TYR A 152 -7.85 4.88 7.01
N TYR A 153 -7.87 3.99 6.01
CA TYR A 153 -6.67 3.26 5.59
C TYR A 153 -5.58 4.20 5.04
N THR A 154 -5.94 5.42 4.68
CA THR A 154 -4.99 6.49 4.32
C THR A 154 -3.91 6.69 5.38
N LEU A 155 -4.22 6.48 6.67
CA LEU A 155 -3.25 6.59 7.76
C LEU A 155 -2.09 5.59 7.65
N PHE A 156 -2.29 4.45 6.97
CA PHE A 156 -1.24 3.47 6.76
C PHE A 156 -0.19 3.90 5.72
N PHE A 157 -0.48 4.94 4.94
CA PHE A 157 0.41 5.48 3.91
C PHE A 157 1.26 6.64 4.42
N VAL A 158 0.92 7.24 5.56
CA VAL A 158 1.66 8.34 6.19
C VAL A 158 3.18 8.11 6.31
N PRO A 159 3.68 6.86 6.55
CA PRO A 159 5.11 6.62 6.60
C PRO A 159 5.90 7.07 5.36
N VAL A 160 5.27 7.14 4.19
CA VAL A 160 5.94 7.65 2.97
C VAL A 160 6.32 9.12 3.11
N LEU A 161 5.58 9.90 3.91
CA LEU A 161 5.89 11.32 4.15
C LEU A 161 7.26 11.49 4.85
N ALA A 162 7.72 10.50 5.61
CA ALA A 162 9.05 10.54 6.22
C ALA A 162 10.19 10.54 5.18
N THR A 163 9.90 10.19 3.94
CA THR A 163 10.86 10.21 2.83
C THR A 163 10.95 11.55 2.11
N LEU A 164 10.02 12.51 2.38
CA LEU A 164 9.92 13.80 1.67
C LEU A 164 11.22 14.62 1.66
N LYS A 165 12.01 14.53 2.72
CA LYS A 165 13.32 15.24 2.80
C LYS A 165 14.33 14.79 1.73
N HIS A 166 14.08 13.66 1.08
CA HIS A 166 14.94 13.09 0.04
C HIS A 166 14.41 13.37 -1.37
N TRP A 167 13.33 14.12 -1.50
CA TRP A 167 12.61 14.35 -2.74
C TRP A 167 12.84 15.75 -3.29
N SER A 168 12.67 15.88 -4.60
CA SER A 168 12.62 17.23 -5.21
C SER A 168 11.33 17.93 -4.78
N TRP A 169 11.30 19.24 -4.92
CA TRP A 169 10.11 20.03 -4.60
C TRP A 169 8.87 19.56 -5.39
N ALA A 170 9.05 19.21 -6.66
CA ALA A 170 7.99 18.70 -7.51
C ALA A 170 7.40 17.35 -7.00
N ASP A 171 8.24 16.48 -6.46
CA ASP A 171 7.79 15.20 -5.90
C ASP A 171 7.00 15.41 -4.60
N GLY A 172 7.48 16.34 -3.77
CA GLY A 172 6.78 16.76 -2.57
C GLY A 172 5.41 17.36 -2.89
N ALA A 173 5.29 18.16 -3.96
CA ALA A 173 4.03 18.72 -4.41
C ALA A 173 3.05 17.64 -4.89
N VAL A 174 3.51 16.63 -5.66
CA VAL A 174 2.67 15.51 -6.10
C VAL A 174 2.13 14.73 -4.92
N LEU A 175 2.96 14.44 -3.91
CA LEU A 175 2.50 13.76 -2.70
C LEU A 175 1.58 14.62 -1.87
N GLY A 176 1.90 15.90 -1.71
CA GLY A 176 1.04 16.86 -1.01
C GLY A 176 -0.33 16.93 -1.67
N ALA A 177 -0.38 17.01 -3.00
CA ALA A 177 -1.62 16.98 -3.76
C ALA A 177 -2.38 15.65 -3.60
N ALA A 178 -1.66 14.51 -3.63
CA ALA A 178 -2.28 13.20 -3.40
C ALA A 178 -2.88 13.10 -1.99
N PHE A 179 -2.17 13.53 -0.95
CA PHE A 179 -2.69 13.55 0.42
C PHE A 179 -3.81 14.58 0.59
N ALA A 180 -3.72 15.76 0.00
CA ALA A 180 -4.80 16.74 0.00
C ALA A 180 -6.06 16.20 -0.70
N ALA A 181 -5.89 15.47 -1.80
CA ALA A 181 -6.99 14.79 -2.48
C ALA A 181 -7.64 13.69 -1.63
N ILE A 182 -6.91 13.09 -0.71
CA ILE A 182 -7.40 12.04 0.19
C ILE A 182 -8.10 12.62 1.44
N LEU A 183 -7.83 13.90 1.77
CA LEU A 183 -8.50 14.59 2.89
C LEU A 183 -10.02 14.61 2.65
N PRO A 184 -10.83 14.53 3.71
CA PRO A 184 -12.21 14.10 3.63
C PRO A 184 -13.10 15.08 2.84
N ILE A 185 -13.32 14.76 1.59
CA ILE A 185 -14.55 15.18 0.94
C ILE A 185 -15.60 14.18 1.46
N ASN A 186 -16.64 14.73 2.10
CA ASN A 186 -17.70 13.91 2.66
C ASN A 186 -18.27 12.98 1.58
N PRO A 187 -18.09 11.65 1.64
CA PRO A 187 -18.55 10.72 0.62
C PRO A 187 -20.09 10.69 0.47
N PHE A 188 -20.79 11.38 1.36
CA PHE A 188 -22.25 11.54 1.32
C PHE A 188 -22.72 12.79 0.58
N ILE A 189 -21.83 13.58 -0.03
CA ILE A 189 -22.24 14.67 -0.92
C ILE A 189 -22.80 14.04 -2.18
N SER A 190 -24.13 14.04 -2.30
CA SER A 190 -24.83 13.72 -3.53
C SER A 190 -24.83 14.95 -4.44
N SER A 191 -24.48 14.75 -5.71
CA SER A 191 -24.61 15.81 -6.72
C SER A 191 -25.73 15.45 -7.72
N PRO A 192 -26.59 16.39 -8.11
CA PRO A 192 -27.56 16.16 -9.17
C PRO A 192 -26.90 15.93 -10.53
N ASN A 193 -25.64 16.35 -10.70
CA ASN A 193 -24.87 16.06 -11.88
C ASN A 193 -24.21 14.68 -11.76
N HIS A 194 -24.57 13.76 -12.66
CA HIS A 194 -24.08 12.38 -12.65
C HIS A 194 -22.53 12.30 -12.67
N VAL A 195 -21.86 13.08 -13.52
CA VAL A 195 -20.40 13.07 -13.64
C VAL A 195 -19.73 13.51 -12.35
N VAL A 196 -20.23 14.59 -11.75
CA VAL A 196 -19.70 15.09 -10.44
C VAL A 196 -19.95 14.06 -9.34
N GLY A 197 -21.12 13.41 -9.32
CA GLY A 197 -21.42 12.33 -8.38
C GLY A 197 -20.44 11.16 -8.50
N VAL A 198 -20.13 10.72 -9.72
CA VAL A 198 -19.14 9.66 -9.99
C VAL A 198 -17.75 10.06 -9.47
N ILE A 199 -17.31 11.29 -9.76
CA ILE A 199 -16.00 11.79 -9.29
C ILE A 199 -15.94 11.83 -7.77
N LEU A 200 -16.96 12.35 -7.10
CA LEU A 200 -17.01 12.44 -5.63
C LEU A 200 -16.97 11.07 -4.96
N LEU A 201 -17.75 10.10 -5.47
CA LEU A 201 -17.75 8.72 -4.97
C LEU A 201 -16.41 8.02 -5.18
N SER A 202 -15.70 8.36 -6.27
CA SER A 202 -14.41 7.77 -6.62
C SER A 202 -13.21 8.53 -6.04
N TRP A 203 -13.42 9.67 -5.38
CA TRP A 203 -12.37 10.62 -5.02
C TRP A 203 -11.23 10.00 -4.21
N THR A 204 -11.56 9.27 -3.15
CA THR A 204 -10.54 8.61 -2.31
C THR A 204 -9.74 7.57 -3.10
N MET A 205 -10.42 6.79 -3.96
CA MET A 205 -9.76 5.83 -4.85
C MET A 205 -8.79 6.53 -5.80
N LEU A 206 -9.20 7.64 -6.41
CA LEU A 206 -8.35 8.42 -7.30
C LEU A 206 -7.13 8.98 -6.56
N GLY A 207 -7.31 9.50 -5.35
CA GLY A 207 -6.20 9.96 -4.50
C GLY A 207 -5.19 8.84 -4.20
N TRP A 208 -5.67 7.63 -3.91
CA TRP A 208 -4.80 6.47 -3.69
C TRP A 208 -4.08 6.02 -4.98
N ILE A 209 -4.74 6.09 -6.14
CA ILE A 209 -4.10 5.81 -7.43
C ILE A 209 -2.99 6.84 -7.72
N VAL A 210 -3.25 8.12 -7.51
CA VAL A 210 -2.24 9.19 -7.69
C VAL A 210 -1.05 8.96 -6.74
N LEU A 211 -1.31 8.56 -5.49
CA LEU A 211 -0.26 8.23 -4.53
C LEU A 211 0.57 7.01 -5.00
N LEU A 212 -0.07 5.99 -5.55
CA LEU A 212 0.62 4.82 -6.10
C LEU A 212 1.50 5.21 -7.30
N ILE A 213 0.98 6.01 -8.23
CA ILE A 213 1.77 6.56 -9.36
C ILE A 213 2.97 7.35 -8.82
N GLY A 214 2.76 8.18 -7.79
CA GLY A 214 3.82 8.91 -7.10
C GLY A 214 4.93 7.97 -6.62
N THR A 215 4.61 6.83 -6.00
CA THR A 215 5.61 5.87 -5.53
C THR A 215 6.39 5.22 -6.69
N VAL A 216 5.76 5.00 -7.85
CA VAL A 216 6.44 4.51 -9.08
C VAL A 216 7.42 5.55 -9.62
N LEU A 217 6.97 6.80 -9.73
CA LEU A 217 7.80 7.90 -10.24
C LEU A 217 9.03 8.15 -9.38
N ILE A 218 8.89 8.06 -8.05
CA ILE A 218 10.02 8.19 -7.11
C ILE A 218 11.03 7.07 -7.33
N GLY A 219 10.55 5.84 -7.46
CA GLY A 219 11.42 4.70 -7.76
C GLY A 219 12.25 4.90 -9.03
N GLY A 220 11.71 5.59 -10.05
CA GLY A 220 12.34 5.73 -11.38
C GLY A 220 13.29 6.92 -11.56
N LYS A 221 13.23 7.96 -10.74
CA LYS A 221 13.93 9.24 -11.01
C LYS A 221 15.47 9.21 -11.04
N ASN A 222 16.10 8.28 -10.34
CA ASN A 222 17.57 8.18 -10.36
C ASN A 222 18.16 7.57 -11.66
N CYS A 223 17.30 7.12 -12.59
CA CYS A 223 17.77 6.60 -13.88
C CYS A 223 18.49 7.68 -14.72
N CYS A 224 18.00 8.94 -14.66
CA CYS A 224 18.54 10.03 -15.47
C CYS A 224 19.80 10.70 -14.87
N THR A 225 19.92 10.73 -13.52
CA THR A 225 21.04 11.43 -12.85
C THR A 225 22.32 10.62 -12.80
N THR A 226 22.26 9.30 -12.80
CA THR A 226 23.45 8.42 -12.83
C THR A 226 24.06 8.32 -14.24
N ALA A 227 23.23 8.30 -15.29
CA ALA A 227 23.70 8.29 -16.67
C ALA A 227 24.49 9.58 -17.01
N ASP A 228 24.04 10.72 -16.50
CA ASP A 228 24.67 12.03 -16.74
C ASP A 228 26.03 12.19 -15.99
N ARG A 229 26.21 11.49 -14.87
CA ARG A 229 27.49 11.49 -14.13
C ARG A 229 28.54 10.55 -14.70
N GLN A 230 28.13 9.48 -15.37
CA GLN A 230 29.06 8.55 -16.03
C GLN A 230 29.46 9.00 -17.42
N GLY A 231 28.72 9.93 -18.04
CA GLY A 231 29.00 10.47 -19.39
C GLY A 231 29.93 11.68 -19.45
N ARG A 232 30.47 12.20 -18.33
CA ARG A 232 31.48 13.24 -18.35
C ARG A 232 32.88 12.62 -18.10
N PRO A 233 33.61 12.23 -19.14
CA PRO A 233 35.03 11.93 -18.99
C PRO A 233 35.77 13.22 -18.64
N GLY A 234 36.58 13.14 -17.60
CA GLY A 234 37.42 14.13 -17.01
C GLY A 234 37.70 15.39 -17.81
N ALA A 235 37.11 16.52 -17.40
CA ALA A 235 37.75 17.79 -17.70
C ALA A 235 39.08 17.82 -16.93
N ALA A 236 40.15 17.54 -17.66
CA ALA A 236 41.52 17.62 -17.20
C ALA A 236 41.73 19.00 -16.54
N ARG A 237 42.11 18.99 -15.26
CA ARG A 237 42.74 20.16 -14.63
C ARG A 237 44.11 20.33 -15.24
N HIS A 238 44.24 21.21 -16.21
CA HIS A 238 45.47 21.88 -16.55
C HIS A 238 45.42 23.31 -15.96
N GLY A 239 46.38 23.62 -15.13
CA GLY A 239 46.62 24.94 -14.58
C GLY A 239 47.32 24.83 -13.24
#